data_67b05c83278fa162024786612b61ce10
#
_entry.id   67b05c83278fa162024786612b61ce10
#
_cell.length_a   1.000
_cell.length_b   1.000
_cell.length_c   1.000
_cell.angle_alpha   90.00
_cell.angle_beta   90.00
_cell.angle_gamma   90.00
#
_symmetry.space_group_name_H-M   'P 1'
#
loop_
_entity.id
_entity.type
_entity.pdbx_description
1 polymer ?
#
loop_
_entity_poly.entity_id
_entity_poly.type
_entity_poly.pdbx_seq_one_letter_code
_entity_poly.pdbx_strand_id
1 'polypeptide(L)'
;MFTPLNAAELSDLVRSTVAEGAALALHSGNSLSALGHPPRGDRPHHSLSLAGFDTIIAYEPDELVLTVGPGIPMAEVKSLLVERGQHLAFEPPDWGPLYGQPAGIGTLGGTLGAALAGSRRVTAGSARDHMLGFHAVNGRGEIFKAGGRVVKNVTGYDLPKLVTGAFGTLVALTEVTVKVVPAPETVETLMLPRLNPALATKLMSQALGSPHDVGSAAYLPASVARDLIPGTSDSATLIRLEGFAASVEARAAALMADLGVAVERLGAGVSRTLWQALSDAAPLVGLHEDCLWRISVPPTEGAAILEAVQAARPLATGWLDWGGGLIWLALPAHPGEGDGGAAFLRGLVKNGHATLIRAPERVRTAVPVFQPMPPALAALARRLKASFDPHAVFNPSRLGA
;
A
#
# COMPACT_ATOMS: atom_id res chain seq x y z
N MET A 1 -16.37 7.32 -21.73
CA MET A 1 -15.48 7.76 -20.64
C MET A 1 -15.85 9.17 -20.26
N PHE A 2 -16.01 9.46 -18.98
CA PHE A 2 -16.31 10.79 -18.45
C PHE A 2 -15.10 11.34 -17.71
N THR A 3 -14.86 12.65 -17.81
CA THR A 3 -13.75 13.33 -17.15
C THR A 3 -14.24 14.69 -16.63
N PRO A 4 -14.97 14.70 -15.49
CA PRO A 4 -15.43 15.96 -14.88
C PRO A 4 -14.23 16.77 -14.38
N LEU A 5 -14.34 18.10 -14.51
CA LEU A 5 -13.29 19.04 -14.14
C LEU A 5 -13.57 19.73 -12.78
N ASN A 6 -14.76 19.57 -12.23
CA ASN A 6 -15.16 20.14 -10.94
C ASN A 6 -16.22 19.28 -10.24
N ALA A 7 -16.45 19.56 -8.97
CA ALA A 7 -17.36 18.79 -8.14
C ALA A 7 -18.83 18.88 -8.57
N ALA A 8 -19.25 19.97 -9.23
CA ALA A 8 -20.62 20.12 -9.72
C ALA A 8 -20.88 19.20 -10.90
N GLU A 9 -19.99 19.19 -11.90
CA GLU A 9 -20.06 18.26 -13.03
C GLU A 9 -20.05 16.80 -12.57
N LEU A 10 -19.19 16.46 -11.59
CA LEU A 10 -19.15 15.12 -11.01
C LEU A 10 -20.46 14.76 -10.30
N SER A 11 -21.05 15.71 -9.56
CA SER A 11 -22.33 15.55 -8.89
C SER A 11 -23.46 15.25 -9.87
N ASP A 12 -23.56 16.03 -10.95
CA ASP A 12 -24.57 15.86 -11.99
C ASP A 12 -24.40 14.53 -12.73
N LEU A 13 -23.14 14.15 -13.02
CA LEU A 13 -22.83 12.86 -13.62
C LEU A 13 -23.25 11.68 -12.73
N VAL A 14 -23.01 11.75 -11.42
CA VAL A 14 -23.46 10.72 -10.49
C VAL A 14 -24.97 10.59 -10.51
N ARG A 15 -25.70 11.71 -10.46
CA ARG A 15 -27.18 11.71 -10.50
C ARG A 15 -27.74 11.13 -11.80
N SER A 16 -27.17 11.50 -12.96
CA SER A 16 -27.61 10.95 -14.24
C SER A 16 -27.31 9.44 -14.32
N THR A 17 -26.14 8.99 -13.87
CA THR A 17 -25.76 7.57 -13.85
C THR A 17 -26.71 6.76 -12.95
N VAL A 18 -27.11 7.30 -11.79
CA VAL A 18 -28.11 6.68 -10.91
C VAL A 18 -29.46 6.57 -11.61
N ALA A 19 -29.91 7.63 -12.30
CA ALA A 19 -31.18 7.63 -13.04
C ALA A 19 -31.18 6.61 -14.20
N GLU A 20 -30.04 6.40 -14.86
CA GLU A 20 -29.84 5.40 -15.90
C GLU A 20 -29.74 3.97 -15.36
N GLY A 21 -29.64 3.78 -14.06
CA GLY A 21 -29.38 2.47 -13.46
C GLY A 21 -27.98 1.92 -13.75
N ALA A 22 -27.05 2.76 -14.21
CA ALA A 22 -25.67 2.38 -14.53
C ALA A 22 -24.71 2.52 -13.33
N ALA A 23 -23.45 2.12 -13.49
CA ALA A 23 -22.39 2.23 -12.50
C ALA A 23 -21.17 2.95 -13.07
N LEU A 24 -20.32 3.49 -12.18
CA LEU A 24 -19.10 4.21 -12.50
C LEU A 24 -17.88 3.41 -12.05
N ALA A 25 -16.99 3.11 -13.00
CA ALA A 25 -15.66 2.58 -12.73
C ALA A 25 -14.68 3.75 -12.55
N LEU A 26 -14.37 4.07 -11.29
CA LEU A 26 -13.51 5.19 -10.93
C LEU A 26 -12.04 4.85 -11.15
N HIS A 27 -11.32 5.74 -11.81
CA HIS A 27 -9.88 5.68 -11.99
C HIS A 27 -9.28 7.08 -12.13
N SER A 28 -7.95 7.20 -12.08
CA SER A 28 -7.17 8.37 -12.46
C SER A 28 -6.02 7.92 -13.36
N GLY A 29 -4.81 7.71 -12.83
CA GLY A 29 -3.67 7.17 -13.58
C GLY A 29 -3.79 5.71 -14.01
N ASN A 30 -4.79 4.98 -13.54
CA ASN A 30 -5.12 3.60 -13.91
C ASN A 30 -4.04 2.53 -13.59
N SER A 31 -3.04 2.87 -12.79
CA SER A 31 -1.94 1.98 -12.41
C SER A 31 -2.40 0.75 -11.61
N LEU A 32 -3.56 0.84 -10.93
CA LEU A 32 -4.11 -0.18 -10.04
C LEU A 32 -5.43 -0.78 -10.53
N SER A 33 -5.73 -0.69 -11.82
CA SER A 33 -7.01 -1.14 -12.40
C SER A 33 -7.29 -2.62 -12.15
N ALA A 34 -6.24 -3.44 -12.15
CA ALA A 34 -6.34 -4.87 -11.88
C ALA A 34 -6.31 -5.25 -10.39
N LEU A 35 -6.14 -4.32 -9.46
CA LEU A 35 -6.21 -4.60 -8.02
C LEU A 35 -7.69 -4.67 -7.57
N GLY A 36 -8.06 -5.68 -6.79
CA GLY A 36 -9.43 -5.92 -6.35
C GLY A 36 -10.20 -6.86 -7.29
N HIS A 37 -11.48 -7.06 -7.00
CA HIS A 37 -12.32 -7.89 -7.86
C HIS A 37 -12.61 -7.19 -9.20
N PRO A 38 -12.65 -7.91 -10.31
CA PRO A 38 -13.19 -7.40 -11.56
C PRO A 38 -14.67 -7.02 -11.39
N PRO A 39 -15.18 -6.11 -12.23
CA PRO A 39 -16.63 -5.81 -12.26
C PRO A 39 -17.45 -7.09 -12.46
N ARG A 40 -18.59 -7.21 -11.77
CA ARG A 40 -19.51 -8.35 -11.86
C ARG A 40 -20.93 -7.88 -12.19
N GLY A 41 -21.68 -8.75 -12.89
CA GLY A 41 -23.08 -8.52 -13.26
C GLY A 41 -23.22 -7.79 -14.60
N ASP A 42 -24.48 -7.71 -15.07
CA ASP A 42 -24.86 -7.19 -16.40
C ASP A 42 -25.19 -5.70 -16.38
N ARG A 43 -24.97 -5.03 -15.25
CA ARG A 43 -25.24 -3.60 -15.11
C ARG A 43 -24.28 -2.80 -16.00
N PRO A 44 -24.76 -1.82 -16.79
CA PRO A 44 -23.89 -0.97 -17.59
C PRO A 44 -22.86 -0.25 -16.72
N HIS A 45 -21.58 -0.24 -17.14
CA HIS A 45 -20.50 0.43 -16.46
C HIS A 45 -19.93 1.54 -17.33
N HIS A 46 -19.91 2.76 -16.81
CA HIS A 46 -19.22 3.88 -17.41
C HIS A 46 -17.86 4.11 -16.76
N SER A 47 -16.85 4.38 -17.57
CA SER A 47 -15.53 4.76 -17.07
C SER A 47 -15.55 6.22 -16.63
N LEU A 48 -15.16 6.49 -15.38
CA LEU A 48 -15.05 7.81 -14.78
C LEU A 48 -13.59 8.11 -14.41
N SER A 49 -12.98 9.03 -15.14
CA SER A 49 -11.64 9.51 -14.83
C SER A 49 -11.68 10.69 -13.88
N LEU A 50 -10.95 10.60 -12.78
CA LEU A 50 -10.71 11.69 -11.85
C LEU A 50 -9.38 12.42 -12.14
N ALA A 51 -8.75 12.15 -13.29
CA ALA A 51 -7.51 12.80 -13.68
C ALA A 51 -7.65 14.32 -13.88
N GLY A 52 -8.88 14.81 -14.14
CA GLY A 52 -9.15 16.24 -14.22
C GLY A 52 -9.04 17.01 -12.88
N PHE A 53 -8.95 16.30 -11.77
CA PHE A 53 -8.68 16.89 -10.45
C PHE A 53 -7.19 16.75 -10.12
N ASP A 54 -6.31 17.45 -10.83
CA ASP A 54 -4.84 17.31 -10.76
C ASP A 54 -4.13 18.54 -10.18
N THR A 55 -4.86 19.53 -9.72
CA THR A 55 -4.29 20.81 -9.28
C THR A 55 -3.75 20.77 -7.84
N ILE A 56 -2.68 21.55 -7.59
CA ILE A 56 -2.22 21.90 -6.26
C ILE A 56 -3.11 23.03 -5.75
N ILE A 57 -3.91 22.75 -4.71
CA ILE A 57 -4.89 23.70 -4.17
C ILE A 57 -4.24 24.58 -3.10
N ALA A 58 -3.46 23.97 -2.20
CA ALA A 58 -2.69 24.67 -1.19
C ALA A 58 -1.51 23.82 -0.73
N TYR A 59 -0.38 24.45 -0.50
CA TYR A 59 0.77 23.83 0.14
C TYR A 59 1.33 24.79 1.18
N GLU A 60 1.28 24.36 2.43
CA GLU A 60 1.75 25.07 3.60
C GLU A 60 2.93 24.31 4.21
N PRO A 61 4.17 24.54 3.69
CA PRO A 61 5.34 23.75 4.13
C PRO A 61 5.61 23.87 5.63
N ASP A 62 5.43 25.05 6.21
CA ASP A 62 5.66 25.28 7.63
C ASP A 62 4.63 24.57 8.53
N GLU A 63 3.41 24.37 8.02
CA GLU A 63 2.33 23.64 8.69
C GLU A 63 2.40 22.13 8.39
N LEU A 64 3.29 21.69 7.49
CA LEU A 64 3.43 20.31 7.06
C LEU A 64 2.14 19.74 6.44
N VAL A 65 1.42 20.55 5.68
CA VAL A 65 0.13 20.20 5.08
C VAL A 65 0.11 20.50 3.59
N LEU A 66 -0.31 19.50 2.80
CA LEU A 66 -0.51 19.60 1.36
C LEU A 66 -1.97 19.28 1.02
N THR A 67 -2.63 20.18 0.27
CA THR A 67 -3.98 19.97 -0.26
C THR A 67 -3.94 20.01 -1.79
N VAL A 68 -4.40 18.92 -2.41
CA VAL A 68 -4.36 18.74 -3.86
C VAL A 68 -5.60 18.02 -4.38
N GLY A 69 -5.81 18.06 -5.67
CA GLY A 69 -6.74 17.18 -6.36
C GLY A 69 -6.26 15.72 -6.33
N PRO A 70 -7.15 14.72 -6.20
CA PRO A 70 -6.78 13.30 -6.11
C PRO A 70 -6.17 12.74 -7.40
N GLY A 71 -6.38 13.39 -8.53
CA GLY A 71 -5.84 13.02 -9.84
C GLY A 71 -4.38 13.41 -10.06
N ILE A 72 -3.79 14.20 -9.17
CA ILE A 72 -2.38 14.65 -9.30
C ILE A 72 -1.43 13.44 -9.38
N PRO A 73 -0.48 13.41 -10.34
CA PRO A 73 0.52 12.36 -10.41
C PRO A 73 1.37 12.30 -9.14
N MET A 74 1.61 11.08 -8.63
CA MET A 74 2.45 10.90 -7.44
C MET A 74 3.88 11.42 -7.65
N ALA A 75 4.39 11.35 -8.87
CA ALA A 75 5.70 11.88 -9.23
C ALA A 75 5.78 13.41 -9.02
N GLU A 76 4.72 14.14 -9.38
CA GLU A 76 4.62 15.59 -9.19
C GLU A 76 4.56 15.95 -7.70
N VAL A 77 3.76 15.21 -6.92
CA VAL A 77 3.71 15.38 -5.45
C VAL A 77 5.09 15.16 -4.83
N LYS A 78 5.79 14.09 -5.21
CA LYS A 78 7.14 13.80 -4.70
C LYS A 78 8.12 14.92 -5.07
N SER A 79 8.10 15.42 -6.31
CA SER A 79 8.96 16.51 -6.77
C SER A 79 8.73 17.80 -5.97
N LEU A 80 7.46 18.20 -5.83
CA LEU A 80 7.06 19.37 -5.05
C LEU A 80 7.58 19.33 -3.60
N LEU A 81 7.45 18.16 -2.97
CA LEU A 81 7.88 17.98 -1.57
C LEU A 81 9.40 18.00 -1.43
N VAL A 82 10.14 17.41 -2.37
CA VAL A 82 11.62 17.40 -2.38
C VAL A 82 12.18 18.81 -2.43
N GLU A 83 11.58 19.73 -3.20
CA GLU A 83 11.98 21.14 -3.27
C GLU A 83 11.94 21.86 -1.92
N ARG A 84 11.14 21.36 -0.99
CA ARG A 84 11.00 21.89 0.38
C ARG A 84 11.63 20.99 1.44
N GLY A 85 12.43 19.99 1.05
CA GLY A 85 13.05 19.05 1.97
C GLY A 85 12.02 18.23 2.76
N GLN A 86 10.87 17.92 2.15
CA GLN A 86 9.77 17.17 2.76
C GLN A 86 9.45 15.89 1.98
N HIS A 87 8.68 15.01 2.59
CA HIS A 87 8.23 13.78 1.96
C HIS A 87 6.92 13.25 2.56
N LEU A 88 6.31 12.28 1.87
CA LEU A 88 5.21 11.46 2.40
C LEU A 88 5.80 10.30 3.20
N ALA A 89 5.68 10.33 4.53
CA ALA A 89 6.35 9.37 5.41
C ALA A 89 5.83 7.93 5.25
N PHE A 90 4.63 7.72 4.77
CA PHE A 90 4.09 6.38 4.52
C PHE A 90 4.67 5.71 3.25
N GLU A 91 5.60 6.35 2.55
CA GLU A 91 6.32 5.84 1.38
C GLU A 91 5.38 5.25 0.32
N PRO A 92 4.64 6.09 -0.41
CA PRO A 92 3.74 5.61 -1.44
C PRO A 92 4.51 4.83 -2.52
N PRO A 93 4.23 3.51 -2.68
CA PRO A 93 4.87 2.70 -3.69
C PRO A 93 4.30 2.97 -5.09
N ASP A 94 5.08 2.64 -6.11
CA ASP A 94 4.62 2.59 -7.49
C ASP A 94 4.38 1.14 -7.94
N TRP A 95 3.14 0.69 -7.83
CA TRP A 95 2.76 -0.66 -8.26
C TRP A 95 2.27 -0.74 -9.71
N GLY A 96 2.38 0.34 -10.50
CA GLY A 96 2.09 0.28 -11.93
C GLY A 96 2.80 -0.87 -12.63
N PRO A 97 4.13 -1.02 -12.48
CA PRO A 97 4.89 -2.11 -13.08
C PRO A 97 4.44 -3.52 -12.65
N LEU A 98 3.94 -3.72 -11.43
CA LEU A 98 3.38 -5.01 -11.01
C LEU A 98 2.20 -5.46 -11.88
N TYR A 99 1.47 -4.52 -12.46
CA TYR A 99 0.31 -4.75 -13.32
C TYR A 99 0.62 -4.56 -14.81
N GLY A 100 1.90 -4.51 -15.18
CA GLY A 100 2.33 -4.29 -16.57
C GLY A 100 2.04 -2.88 -17.09
N GLN A 101 1.81 -1.92 -16.18
CA GLN A 101 1.60 -0.52 -16.52
C GLN A 101 2.93 0.25 -16.43
N PRO A 102 3.07 1.38 -17.14
CA PRO A 102 4.23 2.24 -17.00
C PRO A 102 4.44 2.70 -15.55
N ALA A 103 5.71 2.89 -15.15
CA ALA A 103 6.03 3.52 -13.89
C ALA A 103 5.61 5.00 -13.91
N GLY A 104 5.30 5.56 -12.73
CA GLY A 104 5.02 6.99 -12.55
C GLY A 104 3.60 7.43 -12.88
N ILE A 105 2.73 6.56 -13.41
CA ILE A 105 1.35 6.93 -13.74
C ILE A 105 0.40 6.91 -12.53
N GLY A 106 0.87 6.44 -11.37
CA GLY A 106 0.09 6.43 -10.13
C GLY A 106 -0.25 7.84 -9.66
N THR A 107 -1.42 8.01 -9.03
CA THR A 107 -1.90 9.29 -8.49
C THR A 107 -2.03 9.23 -6.97
N LEU A 108 -2.05 10.40 -6.31
CA LEU A 108 -2.25 10.46 -4.86
C LEU A 108 -3.60 9.86 -4.46
N GLY A 109 -4.68 10.15 -5.19
CA GLY A 109 -6.01 9.59 -4.94
C GLY A 109 -6.05 8.07 -5.09
N GLY A 110 -5.36 7.51 -6.10
CA GLY A 110 -5.21 6.06 -6.27
C GLY A 110 -4.47 5.41 -5.09
N THR A 111 -3.38 6.03 -4.64
CA THR A 111 -2.59 5.61 -3.47
C THR A 111 -3.42 5.62 -2.18
N LEU A 112 -4.15 6.71 -1.91
CA LEU A 112 -5.05 6.81 -0.75
C LEU A 112 -6.22 5.83 -0.85
N GLY A 113 -6.84 5.73 -2.05
CA GLY A 113 -7.95 4.82 -2.29
C GLY A 113 -7.60 3.35 -2.08
N ALA A 114 -6.38 2.94 -2.38
CA ALA A 114 -5.88 1.58 -2.15
C ALA A 114 -5.12 1.41 -0.81
N ALA A 115 -4.98 2.48 -0.01
CA ALA A 115 -4.22 2.53 1.25
C ALA A 115 -2.80 1.97 1.13
N LEU A 116 -2.09 2.34 0.05
CA LEU A 116 -0.74 1.87 -0.18
C LEU A 116 0.24 2.47 0.83
N ALA A 117 1.20 1.67 1.26
CA ALA A 117 2.29 2.11 2.13
C ALA A 117 3.51 1.21 1.94
N GLY A 118 4.69 1.79 2.06
CA GLY A 118 5.97 1.09 2.01
C GLY A 118 6.41 0.53 3.35
N SER A 119 7.72 0.25 3.45
CA SER A 119 8.32 -0.43 4.59
C SER A 119 8.31 0.39 5.89
N ARG A 120 8.23 1.75 5.80
CA ARG A 120 8.13 2.63 6.98
C ARG A 120 6.79 2.56 7.71
N ARG A 121 5.81 1.82 7.19
CA ARG A 121 4.49 1.74 7.81
C ARG A 121 4.53 1.37 9.29
N VAL A 122 5.49 0.56 9.72
CA VAL A 122 5.61 0.11 11.13
C VAL A 122 5.92 1.24 12.11
N THR A 123 6.54 2.32 11.64
CA THR A 123 6.94 3.47 12.48
C THR A 123 6.24 4.75 12.07
N ALA A 124 6.10 5.01 10.77
CA ALA A 124 5.50 6.23 10.25
C ALA A 124 3.96 6.15 10.09
N GLY A 125 3.37 4.96 10.18
CA GLY A 125 1.97 4.74 9.87
C GLY A 125 1.71 4.53 8.37
N SER A 126 0.45 4.39 8.00
CA SER A 126 -0.02 4.15 6.63
C SER A 126 -0.57 5.43 5.99
N ALA A 127 -0.93 5.37 4.71
CA ALA A 127 -1.64 6.46 4.02
C ALA A 127 -2.86 6.97 4.81
N ARG A 128 -3.56 6.05 5.52
CA ARG A 128 -4.71 6.36 6.37
C ARG A 128 -4.37 7.29 7.55
N ASP A 129 -3.15 7.20 8.08
CA ASP A 129 -2.71 7.99 9.23
C ASP A 129 -2.21 9.39 8.80
N HIS A 130 -2.04 9.59 7.49
CA HIS A 130 -1.59 10.83 6.88
C HIS A 130 -2.70 11.62 6.17
N MET A 131 -3.86 11.02 5.92
CA MET A 131 -5.00 11.73 5.33
C MET A 131 -5.74 12.53 6.40
N LEU A 132 -5.70 13.86 6.29
CA LEU A 132 -6.27 14.80 7.25
C LEU A 132 -7.71 15.22 6.92
N GLY A 133 -8.01 15.35 5.62
CA GLY A 133 -9.31 15.81 5.16
C GLY A 133 -9.53 15.55 3.67
N PHE A 134 -10.76 15.73 3.23
CA PHE A 134 -11.12 15.59 1.83
C PHE A 134 -12.42 16.33 1.48
N HIS A 135 -12.59 16.65 0.20
CA HIS A 135 -13.88 16.93 -0.44
C HIS A 135 -14.23 15.77 -1.36
N ALA A 136 -15.51 15.46 -1.48
CA ALA A 136 -15.96 14.34 -2.29
C ALA A 136 -17.42 14.49 -2.74
N VAL A 137 -17.81 13.63 -3.70
CA VAL A 137 -19.21 13.40 -4.09
C VAL A 137 -19.57 11.97 -3.64
N ASN A 138 -20.71 11.83 -2.95
CA ASN A 138 -21.24 10.51 -2.56
C ASN A 138 -22.10 9.89 -3.66
N GLY A 139 -22.58 8.66 -3.44
CA GLY A 139 -23.43 7.93 -4.43
C GLY A 139 -24.84 8.49 -4.63
N ARG A 140 -25.21 9.58 -3.95
CA ARG A 140 -26.43 10.37 -4.22
C ARG A 140 -26.17 11.60 -5.07
N GLY A 141 -24.89 11.87 -5.42
CA GLY A 141 -24.50 13.11 -6.05
C GLY A 141 -24.42 14.31 -5.08
N GLU A 142 -24.32 14.07 -3.77
CA GLU A 142 -24.15 15.14 -2.78
C GLU A 142 -22.68 15.46 -2.61
N ILE A 143 -22.34 16.75 -2.72
CA ILE A 143 -21.00 17.28 -2.47
C ILE A 143 -20.86 17.51 -0.96
N PHE A 144 -19.81 16.99 -0.35
CA PHE A 144 -19.52 17.17 1.06
C PHE A 144 -18.02 17.17 1.35
N LYS A 145 -17.68 17.60 2.56
CA LYS A 145 -16.30 17.58 3.08
C LYS A 145 -16.24 16.92 4.44
N ALA A 146 -15.09 16.35 4.77
CA ALA A 146 -14.83 15.81 6.10
C ALA A 146 -13.34 15.94 6.46
N GLY A 147 -13.06 16.05 7.77
CA GLY A 147 -11.73 16.36 8.27
C GLY A 147 -11.38 17.83 8.08
N GLY A 148 -10.10 18.15 7.99
CA GLY A 148 -9.61 19.53 7.87
C GLY A 148 -8.12 19.57 7.55
N ARG A 149 -7.50 20.72 7.77
CA ARG A 149 -6.06 20.97 7.59
C ARG A 149 -5.24 20.80 8.87
N VAL A 150 -5.85 20.29 9.94
CA VAL A 150 -5.22 20.15 11.26
C VAL A 150 -4.99 18.69 11.60
N VAL A 151 -3.84 18.38 12.19
CA VAL A 151 -3.45 17.01 12.57
C VAL A 151 -4.35 16.41 13.64
N LYS A 152 -4.96 17.28 14.50
CA LYS A 152 -5.86 16.85 15.57
C LYS A 152 -7.28 17.37 15.30
N ASN A 153 -8.16 16.51 14.78
CA ASN A 153 -9.59 16.76 14.74
C ASN A 153 -10.28 15.94 15.85
N VAL A 154 -10.96 16.64 16.75
CA VAL A 154 -11.64 16.04 17.92
C VAL A 154 -13.16 16.04 17.79
N THR A 155 -13.71 16.52 16.67
CA THR A 155 -15.15 16.63 16.45
C THR A 155 -15.62 15.75 15.31
N GLY A 156 -16.68 14.97 15.55
CA GLY A 156 -17.30 14.12 14.54
C GLY A 156 -16.56 12.80 14.27
N TYR A 157 -16.98 12.10 13.23
CA TYR A 157 -16.36 10.85 12.79
C TYR A 157 -15.11 11.13 11.95
N ASP A 158 -14.11 10.27 12.09
CA ASP A 158 -12.89 10.31 11.28
C ASP A 158 -13.14 9.68 9.90
N LEU A 159 -13.87 10.39 9.05
CA LEU A 159 -14.20 9.93 7.70
C LEU A 159 -12.98 9.85 6.78
N PRO A 160 -11.91 10.68 6.89
CA PRO A 160 -10.67 10.47 6.17
C PRO A 160 -10.11 9.05 6.32
N LYS A 161 -10.12 8.51 7.54
CA LYS A 161 -9.69 7.13 7.80
C LYS A 161 -10.64 6.08 7.25
N LEU A 162 -11.92 6.39 7.09
CA LEU A 162 -12.91 5.49 6.52
C LEU A 162 -12.76 5.35 5.00
N VAL A 163 -12.53 6.47 4.30
CA VAL A 163 -12.45 6.48 2.83
C VAL A 163 -11.09 6.01 2.30
N THR A 164 -10.03 6.12 3.12
CA THR A 164 -8.72 5.56 2.79
C THR A 164 -8.78 4.04 2.79
N GLY A 165 -8.43 3.42 1.66
CA GLY A 165 -8.54 1.98 1.47
C GLY A 165 -9.93 1.49 1.08
N ALA A 166 -10.86 2.40 0.79
CA ALA A 166 -12.19 2.04 0.32
C ALA A 166 -12.26 1.76 -1.19
N PHE A 167 -11.15 1.83 -1.92
CA PHE A 167 -11.07 1.56 -3.38
C PHE A 167 -12.06 2.37 -4.23
N GLY A 168 -12.39 3.59 -3.80
CA GLY A 168 -13.38 4.41 -4.48
C GLY A 168 -14.79 3.82 -4.48
N THR A 169 -15.11 2.93 -3.53
CA THR A 169 -16.45 2.32 -3.45
C THR A 169 -17.44 3.14 -2.62
N LEU A 170 -16.98 4.09 -1.82
CA LEU A 170 -17.83 4.90 -0.94
C LEU A 170 -18.11 6.28 -1.54
N VAL A 171 -17.09 6.91 -2.07
CA VAL A 171 -17.12 8.29 -2.58
C VAL A 171 -16.19 8.47 -3.77
N ALA A 172 -16.44 9.46 -4.61
CA ALA A 172 -15.50 9.99 -5.57
C ALA A 172 -14.85 11.25 -4.98
N LEU A 173 -13.54 11.19 -4.71
CA LEU A 173 -12.77 12.29 -4.13
C LEU A 173 -12.58 13.41 -5.16
N THR A 174 -12.66 14.66 -4.72
CA THR A 174 -12.40 15.86 -5.56
C THR A 174 -11.25 16.71 -5.02
N GLU A 175 -10.95 16.58 -3.73
CA GLU A 175 -9.84 17.22 -3.04
C GLU A 175 -9.35 16.30 -1.93
N VAL A 176 -8.06 16.27 -1.66
CA VAL A 176 -7.45 15.54 -0.54
C VAL A 176 -6.43 16.41 0.17
N THR A 177 -6.45 16.37 1.49
CA THR A 177 -5.47 17.02 2.36
C THR A 177 -4.66 15.95 3.07
N VAL A 178 -3.34 16.02 2.94
CA VAL A 178 -2.41 15.05 3.54
C VAL A 178 -1.37 15.75 4.39
N LYS A 179 -0.96 15.05 5.46
CA LYS A 179 0.20 15.42 6.26
C LYS A 179 1.46 15.03 5.51
N VAL A 180 2.42 15.94 5.49
CA VAL A 180 3.80 15.71 5.05
C VAL A 180 4.75 15.85 6.23
N VAL A 181 6.00 15.43 6.10
CA VAL A 181 7.01 15.56 7.15
C VAL A 181 8.36 15.94 6.56
N PRO A 182 9.28 16.50 7.36
CA PRO A 182 10.65 16.75 6.91
C PRO A 182 11.31 15.46 6.41
N ALA A 183 12.00 15.55 5.28
CA ALA A 183 12.78 14.42 4.75
C ALA A 183 14.02 14.18 5.63
N PRO A 184 14.42 12.92 5.86
CA PRO A 184 15.64 12.63 6.58
C PRO A 184 16.87 13.11 5.77
N GLU A 185 17.86 13.69 6.45
CA GLU A 185 19.13 14.12 5.86
C GLU A 185 19.86 12.93 5.22
N THR A 186 19.89 11.81 5.97
CA THR A 186 20.52 10.58 5.49
C THR A 186 19.68 9.35 5.84
N VAL A 187 19.98 8.26 5.16
CA VAL A 187 19.47 6.92 5.42
C VAL A 187 20.62 5.94 5.37
N GLU A 188 20.62 4.99 6.27
CA GLU A 188 21.60 3.90 6.31
C GLU A 188 20.88 2.58 6.59
N THR A 189 21.38 1.50 6.01
CA THR A 189 20.86 0.16 6.25
C THR A 189 21.94 -0.71 6.87
N LEU A 190 21.65 -1.28 8.03
CA LEU A 190 22.43 -2.35 8.62
C LEU A 190 21.95 -3.67 8.01
N MET A 191 22.85 -4.39 7.35
CA MET A 191 22.59 -5.67 6.74
C MET A 191 23.23 -6.80 7.57
N LEU A 192 22.43 -7.73 8.03
CA LEU A 192 22.84 -8.93 8.77
C LEU A 192 22.76 -10.13 7.81
N PRO A 193 23.89 -10.66 7.35
CA PRO A 193 23.90 -11.74 6.37
C PRO A 193 23.64 -13.12 7.02
N ARG A 194 23.19 -14.09 6.19
CA ARG A 194 23.14 -15.53 6.52
C ARG A 194 22.26 -15.93 7.70
N LEU A 195 21.22 -15.15 7.97
CA LEU A 195 20.25 -15.53 9.00
C LEU A 195 19.13 -16.40 8.39
N ASN A 196 18.57 -17.30 9.20
CA ASN A 196 17.29 -17.93 8.87
C ASN A 196 16.12 -17.00 9.21
N PRO A 197 14.91 -17.22 8.66
CA PRO A 197 13.76 -16.31 8.88
C PRO A 197 13.40 -16.14 10.37
N ALA A 198 13.50 -17.18 11.18
CA ALA A 198 13.14 -17.14 12.58
C ALA A 198 14.09 -16.23 13.39
N LEU A 199 15.42 -16.39 13.22
CA LEU A 199 16.41 -15.55 13.88
C LEU A 199 16.35 -14.11 13.35
N ALA A 200 16.16 -13.94 12.03
CA ALA A 200 15.98 -12.63 11.42
C ALA A 200 14.81 -11.86 12.04
N THR A 201 13.64 -12.51 12.18
CA THR A 201 12.46 -11.89 12.79
C THR A 201 12.71 -11.50 14.25
N LYS A 202 13.43 -12.33 15.02
CA LYS A 202 13.80 -12.02 16.39
C LYS A 202 14.68 -10.76 16.46
N LEU A 203 15.71 -10.66 15.60
CA LEU A 203 16.63 -9.51 15.60
C LEU A 203 15.95 -8.26 15.05
N MET A 204 15.06 -8.37 14.05
CA MET A 204 14.22 -7.27 13.57
C MET A 204 13.32 -6.72 14.69
N SER A 205 12.70 -7.62 15.47
CA SER A 205 11.86 -7.22 16.61
C SER A 205 12.68 -6.53 17.70
N GLN A 206 13.87 -7.04 18.01
CA GLN A 206 14.80 -6.43 18.96
C GLN A 206 15.20 -5.02 18.49
N ALA A 207 15.56 -4.86 17.21
CA ALA A 207 15.94 -3.59 16.63
C ALA A 207 14.79 -2.56 16.64
N LEU A 208 13.59 -2.95 16.20
CA LEU A 208 12.40 -2.10 16.21
C LEU A 208 11.94 -1.71 17.62
N GLY A 209 12.17 -2.55 18.62
CA GLY A 209 11.87 -2.26 20.03
C GLY A 209 13.00 -1.54 20.77
N SER A 210 14.12 -1.26 20.12
CA SER A 210 15.28 -0.59 20.72
C SER A 210 15.11 0.94 20.80
N PRO A 211 15.90 1.66 21.59
CA PRO A 211 15.88 3.12 21.61
C PRO A 211 16.56 3.78 20.41
N HIS A 212 16.94 3.00 19.38
CA HIS A 212 17.72 3.50 18.24
C HIS A 212 16.88 4.03 17.08
N ASP A 213 15.55 4.20 17.26
CA ASP A 213 14.63 4.79 16.28
C ASP A 213 14.77 4.14 14.89
N VAL A 214 14.61 2.82 14.84
CA VAL A 214 14.65 2.03 13.62
C VAL A 214 13.43 2.32 12.76
N GLY A 215 13.63 2.79 11.53
CA GLY A 215 12.54 3.19 10.63
C GLY A 215 11.84 2.03 9.90
N SER A 216 12.57 0.95 9.60
CA SER A 216 12.04 -0.22 8.89
C SER A 216 12.92 -1.44 9.13
N ALA A 217 12.34 -2.65 8.98
CA ALA A 217 13.09 -3.89 9.04
C ALA A 217 12.49 -4.95 8.12
N ALA A 218 13.33 -5.64 7.33
CA ALA A 218 12.94 -6.64 6.34
C ALA A 218 13.92 -7.83 6.34
N TYR A 219 13.45 -9.01 5.91
CA TYR A 219 14.25 -10.19 5.69
C TYR A 219 14.09 -10.67 4.25
N LEU A 220 15.20 -10.82 3.55
CA LEU A 220 15.27 -11.28 2.17
C LEU A 220 15.94 -12.67 2.12
N PRO A 221 15.26 -13.71 1.63
CA PRO A 221 15.95 -14.95 1.27
C PRO A 221 17.04 -14.70 0.20
N ALA A 222 17.99 -15.60 0.08
CA ALA A 222 19.14 -15.47 -0.82
C ALA A 222 18.75 -15.15 -2.27
N SER A 223 17.66 -15.73 -2.78
CA SER A 223 17.16 -15.47 -4.13
C SER A 223 16.77 -14.00 -4.32
N VAL A 224 16.04 -13.42 -3.39
CA VAL A 224 15.59 -12.01 -3.45
C VAL A 224 16.73 -11.05 -3.12
N ALA A 225 17.58 -11.39 -2.15
CA ALA A 225 18.72 -10.56 -1.77
C ALA A 225 19.71 -10.36 -2.93
N ARG A 226 19.98 -11.41 -3.68
CA ARG A 226 20.87 -11.39 -4.86
C ARG A 226 20.40 -10.40 -5.94
N ASP A 227 19.10 -10.32 -6.15
CA ASP A 227 18.50 -9.45 -7.17
C ASP A 227 18.54 -7.97 -6.78
N LEU A 228 18.57 -7.68 -5.50
CA LEU A 228 18.47 -6.32 -4.97
C LEU A 228 19.79 -5.74 -4.45
N ILE A 229 20.71 -6.60 -3.98
CA ILE A 229 21.95 -6.16 -3.31
C ILE A 229 23.15 -6.71 -4.07
N PRO A 230 23.87 -5.85 -4.81
CA PRO A 230 25.05 -6.28 -5.58
C PRO A 230 26.09 -7.01 -4.72
N GLY A 231 26.58 -8.15 -5.20
CA GLY A 231 27.60 -8.95 -4.52
C GLY A 231 27.09 -9.86 -3.39
N THR A 232 25.81 -9.84 -3.06
CA THR A 232 25.20 -10.72 -2.05
C THR A 232 24.80 -12.04 -2.66
N SER A 233 25.22 -13.15 -2.04
CA SER A 233 24.81 -14.52 -2.40
C SER A 233 23.93 -15.20 -1.36
N ASP A 234 23.89 -14.65 -0.17
CA ASP A 234 23.21 -15.18 1.02
C ASP A 234 21.89 -14.43 1.33
N SER A 235 21.15 -14.89 2.32
CA SER A 235 20.02 -14.14 2.88
C SER A 235 20.50 -12.85 3.52
N ALA A 236 19.65 -11.80 3.50
CA ALA A 236 19.94 -10.51 4.10
C ALA A 236 18.79 -10.08 5.02
N THR A 237 19.12 -9.75 6.27
CA THR A 237 18.19 -9.06 7.17
C THR A 237 18.58 -7.59 7.19
N LEU A 238 17.62 -6.72 6.90
CA LEU A 238 17.84 -5.30 6.68
C LEU A 238 17.19 -4.50 7.80
N ILE A 239 17.94 -3.58 8.39
CA ILE A 239 17.47 -2.67 9.43
C ILE A 239 17.82 -1.25 9.00
N ARG A 240 16.81 -0.38 8.87
CA ARG A 240 16.94 0.98 8.33
C ARG A 240 16.95 2.02 9.44
N LEU A 241 17.96 2.88 9.41
CA LEU A 241 18.10 4.06 10.25
C LEU A 241 18.06 5.31 9.39
N GLU A 242 17.39 6.37 9.88
CA GLU A 242 17.19 7.61 9.14
C GLU A 242 17.22 8.81 10.08
N GLY A 243 17.52 10.00 9.54
CA GLY A 243 17.52 11.26 10.25
C GLY A 243 18.76 12.10 10.01
N PHE A 244 19.21 12.86 11.01
CA PHE A 244 20.44 13.66 10.93
C PHE A 244 21.67 12.75 10.89
N ALA A 245 22.65 13.06 10.05
CA ALA A 245 23.80 12.20 9.77
C ALA A 245 24.56 11.78 11.04
N ALA A 246 24.87 12.72 11.93
CA ALA A 246 25.57 12.41 13.18
C ALA A 246 24.77 11.50 14.12
N SER A 247 23.44 11.66 14.14
CA SER A 247 22.54 10.81 14.93
C SER A 247 22.45 9.39 14.34
N VAL A 248 22.34 9.28 13.01
CA VAL A 248 22.31 7.97 12.34
C VAL A 248 23.59 7.19 12.60
N GLU A 249 24.75 7.83 12.49
CA GLU A 249 26.06 7.21 12.77
C GLU A 249 26.13 6.67 14.20
N ALA A 250 25.77 7.48 15.20
CA ALA A 250 25.81 7.07 16.60
C ALA A 250 24.84 5.92 16.91
N ARG A 251 23.61 6.00 16.37
CA ARG A 251 22.58 4.96 16.55
C ARG A 251 22.94 3.66 15.83
N ALA A 252 23.55 3.74 14.65
CA ALA A 252 24.04 2.59 13.92
C ALA A 252 25.13 1.85 14.71
N ALA A 253 26.13 2.57 15.23
CA ALA A 253 27.19 1.97 16.05
C ALA A 253 26.62 1.31 17.33
N ALA A 254 25.70 1.97 18.03
CA ALA A 254 25.09 1.43 19.24
C ALA A 254 24.23 0.21 18.93
N LEU A 255 23.39 0.26 17.89
CA LEU A 255 22.55 -0.88 17.50
C LEU A 255 23.38 -2.09 17.06
N MET A 256 24.48 -1.89 16.33
CA MET A 256 25.40 -2.99 15.97
C MET A 256 25.98 -3.68 17.21
N ALA A 257 26.36 -2.90 18.24
CA ALA A 257 26.84 -3.46 19.50
C ALA A 257 25.76 -4.27 20.23
N ASP A 258 24.51 -3.75 20.25
CA ASP A 258 23.37 -4.41 20.92
C ASP A 258 22.93 -5.70 20.22
N LEU A 259 23.04 -5.75 18.89
CA LEU A 259 22.67 -6.94 18.12
C LEU A 259 23.68 -8.09 18.27
N GLY A 260 24.95 -7.77 18.46
CA GLY A 260 26.02 -8.75 18.75
C GLY A 260 26.27 -9.78 17.65
N VAL A 261 25.93 -9.46 16.40
CA VAL A 261 26.12 -10.31 15.21
C VAL A 261 26.88 -9.57 14.13
N ALA A 262 27.35 -10.30 13.11
CA ALA A 262 28.01 -9.68 11.95
C ALA A 262 27.04 -8.74 11.23
N VAL A 263 27.47 -7.51 10.97
CA VAL A 263 26.70 -6.47 10.30
C VAL A 263 27.56 -5.82 9.22
N GLU A 264 26.96 -5.63 8.05
CA GLU A 264 27.49 -4.81 6.97
C GLU A 264 26.68 -3.51 6.89
N ARG A 265 27.33 -2.40 6.55
CA ARG A 265 26.67 -1.09 6.43
C ARG A 265 26.48 -0.74 4.97
N LEU A 266 25.23 -0.46 4.58
CA LEU A 266 24.87 0.01 3.25
C LEU A 266 24.61 1.52 3.31
N GLY A 267 25.41 2.29 2.58
CA GLY A 267 25.32 3.76 2.57
C GLY A 267 24.05 4.29 1.91
N ALA A 268 23.84 5.59 2.03
CA ALA A 268 22.57 6.27 1.71
C ALA A 268 22.03 6.00 0.30
N GLY A 269 22.88 5.99 -0.73
CA GLY A 269 22.46 5.74 -2.11
C GLY A 269 21.87 4.34 -2.29
N VAL A 270 22.60 3.31 -1.85
CA VAL A 270 22.15 1.91 -1.90
C VAL A 270 20.90 1.71 -1.06
N SER A 271 20.88 2.27 0.16
CA SER A 271 19.72 2.18 1.06
C SER A 271 18.46 2.74 0.43
N ARG A 272 18.48 3.94 -0.14
CA ARG A 272 17.30 4.55 -0.78
C ARG A 272 16.77 3.68 -1.92
N THR A 273 17.65 3.23 -2.80
CA THR A 273 17.24 2.38 -3.94
C THR A 273 16.67 1.05 -3.47
N LEU A 274 17.29 0.42 -2.48
CA LEU A 274 16.86 -0.86 -1.92
C LEU A 274 15.45 -0.78 -1.29
N TRP A 275 15.23 0.20 -0.40
CA TRP A 275 13.91 0.35 0.26
C TRP A 275 12.81 0.80 -0.71
N GLN A 276 13.14 1.59 -1.73
CA GLN A 276 12.19 1.91 -2.80
C GLN A 276 11.81 0.64 -3.58
N ALA A 277 12.79 -0.18 -3.97
CA ALA A 277 12.53 -1.44 -4.69
C ALA A 277 11.69 -2.42 -3.86
N LEU A 278 11.90 -2.50 -2.54
CA LEU A 278 11.06 -3.31 -1.64
C LEU A 278 9.63 -2.77 -1.55
N SER A 279 9.47 -1.46 -1.41
CA SER A 279 8.15 -0.81 -1.37
C SER A 279 7.37 -1.02 -2.67
N ASP A 280 8.04 -0.94 -3.81
CA ASP A 280 7.46 -1.15 -5.14
C ASP A 280 7.25 -2.64 -5.47
N ALA A 281 7.69 -3.54 -4.59
CA ALA A 281 7.71 -4.99 -4.81
C ALA A 281 8.43 -5.39 -6.13
N ALA A 282 9.52 -4.68 -6.45
CA ALA A 282 10.27 -4.82 -7.70
C ALA A 282 10.70 -6.27 -8.03
N PRO A 283 11.11 -7.13 -7.06
CA PRO A 283 11.44 -8.52 -7.36
C PRO A 283 10.30 -9.36 -7.97
N LEU A 284 9.04 -8.88 -7.86
CA LEU A 284 7.86 -9.60 -8.37
C LEU A 284 7.36 -9.08 -9.71
N VAL A 285 7.93 -7.99 -10.24
CA VAL A 285 7.46 -7.34 -11.47
C VAL A 285 7.51 -8.29 -12.67
N GLY A 286 8.62 -9.01 -12.85
CA GLY A 286 8.83 -9.93 -13.98
C GLY A 286 8.06 -11.27 -13.91
N LEU A 287 7.41 -11.58 -12.79
CA LEU A 287 6.75 -12.86 -12.56
C LEU A 287 5.29 -12.81 -13.04
N HIS A 288 5.07 -12.59 -14.34
CA HIS A 288 3.75 -12.28 -14.91
C HIS A 288 2.73 -13.40 -14.79
N GLU A 289 3.16 -14.66 -14.80
CA GLU A 289 2.29 -15.83 -14.70
C GLU A 289 1.95 -16.24 -13.26
N ASP A 290 2.67 -15.67 -12.29
CA ASP A 290 2.53 -16.03 -10.89
C ASP A 290 1.36 -15.28 -10.23
N CYS A 291 0.73 -15.96 -9.27
CA CYS A 291 -0.22 -15.32 -8.36
C CYS A 291 0.52 -14.57 -7.25
N LEU A 292 0.39 -13.25 -7.22
CA LEU A 292 1.03 -12.41 -6.21
C LEU A 292 0.12 -12.23 -5.01
N TRP A 293 0.66 -12.55 -3.84
CA TRP A 293 -0.02 -12.43 -2.56
C TRP A 293 0.70 -11.47 -1.63
N ARG A 294 -0.09 -10.72 -0.90
CA ARG A 294 0.36 -9.85 0.19
C ARG A 294 -0.34 -10.29 1.48
N ILE A 295 0.44 -10.82 2.42
CA ILE A 295 -0.07 -11.40 3.66
C ILE A 295 0.36 -10.52 4.83
N SER A 296 -0.60 -10.07 5.64
CA SER A 296 -0.33 -9.30 6.87
C SER A 296 -0.73 -10.15 8.07
N VAL A 297 0.23 -10.32 8.98
CA VAL A 297 0.12 -11.15 10.18
C VAL A 297 0.83 -10.48 11.37
N PRO A 298 0.65 -10.95 12.61
CA PRO A 298 1.55 -10.59 13.70
C PRO A 298 3.01 -10.91 13.31
N PRO A 299 3.99 -10.03 13.57
CA PRO A 299 5.38 -10.23 13.16
C PRO A 299 5.96 -11.59 13.59
N THR A 300 5.52 -12.14 14.70
CA THR A 300 5.96 -13.45 15.23
C THR A 300 5.50 -14.64 14.39
N GLU A 301 4.53 -14.48 13.50
CA GLU A 301 4.00 -15.56 12.65
C GLU A 301 4.63 -15.58 11.26
N GLY A 302 5.19 -14.45 10.79
CA GLY A 302 5.64 -14.30 9.41
C GLY A 302 6.73 -15.27 8.99
N ALA A 303 7.72 -15.51 9.84
CA ALA A 303 8.82 -16.43 9.55
C ALA A 303 8.30 -17.86 9.30
N ALA A 304 7.47 -18.38 10.22
CA ALA A 304 6.93 -19.73 10.12
C ALA A 304 6.06 -19.93 8.85
N ILE A 305 5.29 -18.89 8.46
CA ILE A 305 4.48 -18.92 7.24
C ILE A 305 5.39 -18.94 6.01
N LEU A 306 6.42 -18.09 5.95
CA LEU A 306 7.36 -18.06 4.83
C LEU A 306 8.07 -19.40 4.67
N GLU A 307 8.57 -19.98 5.77
CA GLU A 307 9.23 -21.30 5.77
C GLU A 307 8.28 -22.43 5.34
N ALA A 308 7.03 -22.43 5.80
CA ALA A 308 6.03 -23.40 5.38
C ALA A 308 5.70 -23.29 3.90
N VAL A 309 5.62 -22.06 3.37
CA VAL A 309 5.42 -21.83 1.92
C VAL A 309 6.62 -22.34 1.13
N GLN A 310 7.85 -22.00 1.52
CA GLN A 310 9.05 -22.42 0.81
C GLN A 310 9.22 -23.96 0.83
N ALA A 311 8.88 -24.60 1.93
CA ALA A 311 8.90 -26.08 2.04
C ALA A 311 7.87 -26.76 1.12
N ALA A 312 6.65 -26.22 1.06
CA ALA A 312 5.57 -26.78 0.24
C ALA A 312 5.63 -26.35 -1.24
N ARG A 313 6.24 -25.20 -1.53
CA ARG A 313 6.34 -24.57 -2.84
C ARG A 313 7.77 -24.04 -3.07
N PRO A 314 8.76 -24.90 -3.37
CA PRO A 314 10.17 -24.49 -3.47
C PRO A 314 10.45 -23.42 -4.54
N LEU A 315 9.58 -23.26 -5.54
CA LEU A 315 9.68 -22.23 -6.58
C LEU A 315 9.02 -20.90 -6.21
N ALA A 316 8.40 -20.81 -5.03
CA ALA A 316 7.80 -19.56 -4.55
C ALA A 316 8.88 -18.53 -4.28
N THR A 317 8.69 -17.31 -4.78
CA THR A 317 9.52 -16.15 -4.44
C THR A 317 8.83 -15.31 -3.40
N GLY A 318 9.53 -14.90 -2.33
CA GLY A 318 8.93 -14.04 -1.32
C GLY A 318 9.91 -13.58 -0.26
N TRP A 319 9.49 -12.59 0.53
CA TRP A 319 10.29 -12.02 1.63
C TRP A 319 9.39 -11.50 2.75
N LEU A 320 10.02 -11.16 3.88
CA LEU A 320 9.36 -10.51 5.01
C LEU A 320 9.67 -9.01 5.02
N ASP A 321 8.67 -8.21 5.28
CA ASP A 321 8.77 -6.78 5.56
C ASP A 321 8.05 -6.45 6.89
N TRP A 322 8.08 -5.20 7.31
CA TRP A 322 7.43 -4.74 8.54
C TRP A 322 7.86 -5.53 9.78
N GLY A 323 9.16 -5.87 9.86
CA GLY A 323 9.70 -6.65 10.96
C GLY A 323 9.17 -8.10 11.05
N GLY A 324 8.66 -8.64 9.95
CA GLY A 324 8.02 -9.96 9.87
C GLY A 324 6.50 -9.93 9.77
N GLY A 325 5.87 -8.75 9.89
CA GLY A 325 4.41 -8.58 9.86
C GLY A 325 3.80 -8.50 8.46
N LEU A 326 4.61 -8.39 7.43
CA LEU A 326 4.19 -8.43 6.03
C LEU A 326 5.00 -9.48 5.29
N ILE A 327 4.30 -10.33 4.53
CA ILE A 327 4.90 -11.30 3.63
C ILE A 327 4.47 -10.98 2.22
N TRP A 328 5.43 -10.76 1.32
CA TRP A 328 5.22 -10.74 -0.10
C TRP A 328 5.53 -12.12 -0.68
N LEU A 329 4.66 -12.62 -1.55
CA LEU A 329 4.80 -13.93 -2.17
C LEU A 329 4.37 -13.89 -3.63
N ALA A 330 5.16 -14.51 -4.49
CA ALA A 330 4.76 -14.96 -5.82
C ALA A 330 4.67 -16.49 -5.81
N LEU A 331 3.51 -17.01 -6.17
CA LEU A 331 3.25 -18.44 -6.29
C LEU A 331 3.10 -18.80 -7.76
N PRO A 332 4.02 -19.59 -8.33
CA PRO A 332 3.83 -20.21 -9.63
C PRO A 332 2.59 -21.09 -9.64
N ALA A 333 1.99 -21.26 -10.81
CA ALA A 333 0.86 -22.18 -10.99
C ALA A 333 1.25 -23.59 -10.51
N HIS A 334 0.40 -24.20 -9.69
CA HIS A 334 0.62 -25.55 -9.17
C HIS A 334 -0.38 -26.53 -9.82
N PRO A 335 0.08 -27.73 -10.25
CA PRO A 335 -0.79 -28.73 -10.85
C PRO A 335 -1.98 -29.07 -9.92
N GLY A 336 -3.21 -29.02 -10.48
CA GLY A 336 -4.44 -29.31 -9.74
C GLY A 336 -5.00 -28.15 -8.90
N GLU A 337 -4.33 -26.99 -8.82
CA GLU A 337 -4.83 -25.78 -8.18
C GLU A 337 -5.43 -24.80 -9.20
N GLY A 338 -6.73 -24.53 -9.07
CA GLY A 338 -7.42 -23.48 -9.85
C GLY A 338 -7.56 -22.15 -9.10
N ASP A 339 -7.18 -22.13 -7.81
CA ASP A 339 -7.42 -21.02 -6.88
C ASP A 339 -6.19 -20.12 -6.63
N GLY A 340 -5.07 -20.37 -7.35
CA GLY A 340 -3.85 -19.57 -7.19
C GLY A 340 -3.23 -19.66 -5.80
N GLY A 341 -3.45 -20.75 -5.07
CA GLY A 341 -2.94 -20.98 -3.73
C GLY A 341 -3.79 -20.37 -2.60
N ALA A 342 -5.01 -19.89 -2.90
CA ALA A 342 -5.85 -19.20 -1.91
C ALA A 342 -6.20 -20.09 -0.69
N ALA A 343 -6.61 -21.33 -0.91
CA ALA A 343 -6.94 -22.27 0.16
C ALA A 343 -5.70 -22.62 1.00
N PHE A 344 -4.58 -22.87 0.35
CA PHE A 344 -3.31 -23.17 1.00
C PHE A 344 -2.85 -22.01 1.89
N LEU A 345 -2.72 -20.80 1.36
CA LEU A 345 -2.22 -19.64 2.09
C LEU A 345 -3.16 -19.25 3.25
N ARG A 346 -4.47 -19.21 3.01
CA ARG A 346 -5.44 -18.88 4.06
C ARG A 346 -5.53 -19.94 5.14
N GLY A 347 -5.20 -21.19 4.83
CA GLY A 347 -5.06 -22.26 5.81
C GLY A 347 -3.86 -22.06 6.75
N LEU A 348 -2.78 -21.41 6.29
CA LEU A 348 -1.61 -21.05 7.11
C LEU A 348 -1.86 -19.80 7.95
N VAL A 349 -2.65 -18.83 7.45
CA VAL A 349 -2.89 -17.54 8.11
C VAL A 349 -4.02 -17.69 9.14
N LYS A 350 -3.65 -17.77 10.42
CA LYS A 350 -4.61 -17.87 11.54
C LYS A 350 -5.04 -16.50 12.04
N ASN A 351 -4.07 -15.59 12.21
CA ASN A 351 -4.27 -14.24 12.72
C ASN A 351 -3.79 -13.25 11.67
N GLY A 352 -4.69 -12.75 10.84
CA GLY A 352 -4.30 -11.82 9.78
C GLY A 352 -5.13 -11.97 8.53
N HIS A 353 -4.57 -11.54 7.42
CA HIS A 353 -5.27 -11.59 6.12
C HIS A 353 -4.30 -11.77 4.96
N ALA A 354 -4.74 -12.54 3.97
CA ALA A 354 -4.06 -12.74 2.70
C ALA A 354 -4.86 -12.05 1.58
N THR A 355 -4.22 -11.11 0.88
CA THR A 355 -4.78 -10.38 -0.24
C THR A 355 -4.12 -10.82 -1.53
N LEU A 356 -4.91 -11.19 -2.53
CA LEU A 356 -4.44 -11.51 -3.87
C LEU A 356 -4.18 -10.21 -4.64
N ILE A 357 -2.92 -9.86 -4.78
CA ILE A 357 -2.51 -8.59 -5.43
C ILE A 357 -2.63 -8.69 -6.94
N ARG A 358 -2.11 -9.75 -7.54
CA ARG A 358 -2.17 -10.00 -8.99
C ARG A 358 -2.37 -11.49 -9.26
N ALA A 359 -3.24 -11.80 -10.20
CA ALA A 359 -3.44 -13.16 -10.72
C ALA A 359 -4.12 -13.09 -12.09
N PRO A 360 -4.09 -14.15 -12.88
CA PRO A 360 -4.94 -14.31 -14.06
C PRO A 360 -6.42 -14.09 -13.71
N GLU A 361 -7.18 -13.53 -14.64
CA GLU A 361 -8.58 -13.16 -14.41
C GLU A 361 -9.43 -14.36 -13.94
N ARG A 362 -9.20 -15.55 -14.50
CA ARG A 362 -9.87 -16.80 -14.08
C ARG A 362 -9.73 -17.08 -12.58
N VAL A 363 -8.56 -16.76 -11.99
CA VAL A 363 -8.33 -16.93 -10.55
C VAL A 363 -9.05 -15.82 -9.77
N ARG A 364 -8.95 -14.56 -10.20
CA ARG A 364 -9.57 -13.40 -9.55
C ARG A 364 -11.12 -13.47 -9.55
N THR A 365 -11.71 -14.18 -10.50
CA THR A 365 -13.16 -14.43 -10.53
C THR A 365 -13.56 -15.61 -9.66
N ALA A 366 -12.69 -16.62 -9.54
CA ALA A 366 -12.98 -17.85 -8.80
C ALA A 366 -12.81 -17.72 -7.29
N VAL A 367 -11.87 -16.86 -6.82
CA VAL A 367 -11.57 -16.72 -5.39
C VAL A 367 -11.82 -15.30 -4.87
N PRO A 368 -12.13 -15.12 -3.58
CA PRO A 368 -12.15 -13.80 -2.96
C PRO A 368 -10.74 -13.18 -3.04
N VAL A 369 -10.63 -11.98 -3.62
CA VAL A 369 -9.36 -11.25 -3.72
C VAL A 369 -8.87 -10.83 -2.33
N PHE A 370 -9.79 -10.33 -1.52
CA PHE A 370 -9.53 -9.96 -0.11
C PHE A 370 -9.87 -11.12 0.82
N GLN A 371 -9.30 -11.09 2.03
CA GLN A 371 -9.67 -12.05 3.08
C GLN A 371 -11.18 -11.96 3.35
N PRO A 372 -11.92 -13.07 3.33
CA PRO A 372 -13.32 -13.06 3.70
C PRO A 372 -13.55 -12.50 5.10
N MET A 373 -14.46 -11.56 5.23
CA MET A 373 -14.78 -10.94 6.51
C MET A 373 -15.71 -11.84 7.36
N PRO A 374 -15.57 -11.83 8.69
CA PRO A 374 -16.60 -12.39 9.58
C PRO A 374 -17.97 -11.78 9.27
N PRO A 375 -19.08 -12.55 9.41
CA PRO A 375 -20.42 -12.10 9.01
C PRO A 375 -20.86 -10.75 9.60
N ALA A 376 -20.55 -10.51 10.88
CA ALA A 376 -20.88 -9.25 11.55
C ALA A 376 -20.16 -8.05 10.92
N LEU A 377 -18.86 -8.20 10.60
CA LEU A 377 -18.06 -7.15 9.98
C LEU A 377 -18.52 -6.92 8.53
N ALA A 378 -18.83 -7.98 7.78
CA ALA A 378 -19.38 -7.87 6.44
C ALA A 378 -20.74 -7.15 6.43
N ALA A 379 -21.61 -7.40 7.43
CA ALA A 379 -22.86 -6.69 7.58
C ALA A 379 -22.65 -5.19 7.86
N LEU A 380 -21.68 -4.84 8.70
CA LEU A 380 -21.31 -3.45 8.96
C LEU A 380 -20.78 -2.76 7.70
N ALA A 381 -19.89 -3.43 6.96
CA ALA A 381 -19.34 -2.90 5.71
C ALA A 381 -20.44 -2.62 4.67
N ARG A 382 -21.43 -3.53 4.52
CA ARG A 382 -22.60 -3.30 3.64
C ARG A 382 -23.46 -2.11 4.09
N ARG A 383 -23.70 -1.95 5.40
CA ARG A 383 -24.43 -0.80 5.93
C ARG A 383 -23.70 0.52 5.66
N LEU A 384 -22.37 0.56 5.83
CA LEU A 384 -21.55 1.71 5.49
C LEU A 384 -21.62 2.03 3.99
N LYS A 385 -21.48 1.02 3.14
CA LYS A 385 -21.63 1.20 1.68
C LYS A 385 -23.01 1.77 1.34
N ALA A 386 -24.09 1.23 1.87
CA ALA A 386 -25.45 1.73 1.66
C ALA A 386 -25.66 3.17 2.19
N SER A 387 -24.96 3.55 3.24
CA SER A 387 -25.01 4.92 3.79
C SER A 387 -24.41 5.96 2.85
N PHE A 388 -23.25 5.64 2.21
CA PHE A 388 -22.55 6.56 1.31
C PHE A 388 -23.02 6.42 -0.14
N ASP A 389 -23.30 5.20 -0.58
CA ASP A 389 -23.65 4.87 -1.95
C ASP A 389 -24.80 3.83 -2.01
N PRO A 390 -26.04 4.26 -1.73
CA PRO A 390 -27.21 3.38 -1.65
C PRO A 390 -27.56 2.73 -2.99
N HIS A 391 -27.15 3.34 -4.09
CA HIS A 391 -27.40 2.84 -5.44
C HIS A 391 -26.26 1.98 -5.99
N ALA A 392 -25.21 1.75 -5.19
CA ALA A 392 -24.01 1.03 -5.58
C ALA A 392 -23.42 1.55 -6.92
N VAL A 393 -23.39 2.88 -7.10
CA VAL A 393 -22.94 3.50 -8.34
C VAL A 393 -21.41 3.45 -8.47
N PHE A 394 -20.66 3.49 -7.35
CA PHE A 394 -19.19 3.54 -7.37
C PHE A 394 -18.55 2.17 -7.26
N ASN A 395 -17.70 1.81 -8.23
CA ASN A 395 -16.85 0.62 -8.25
C ASN A 395 -17.57 -0.64 -7.67
N PRO A 396 -18.77 -1.01 -8.14
CA PRO A 396 -19.51 -2.14 -7.59
C PRO A 396 -18.65 -3.41 -7.67
N SER A 397 -18.78 -4.27 -6.66
CA SER A 397 -18.03 -5.53 -6.52
C SER A 397 -16.52 -5.42 -6.29
N ARG A 398 -15.91 -4.24 -6.33
CA ARG A 398 -14.44 -4.08 -6.21
C ARG A 398 -13.88 -4.69 -4.91
N LEU A 399 -14.61 -4.56 -3.81
CA LEU A 399 -14.25 -5.15 -2.52
C LEU A 399 -14.88 -6.53 -2.26
N GLY A 400 -15.65 -7.07 -3.22
CA GLY A 400 -16.16 -8.45 -3.16
C GLY A 400 -17.46 -8.65 -2.37
N ALA A 401 -18.20 -7.60 -2.05
CA ALA A 401 -19.49 -7.69 -1.35
C ALA A 401 -20.59 -6.99 -2.13
#